data_3614d1377bcbd920c40364404a988ee8
#
_entry.id   3614d1377bcbd920c40364404a988ee8
#
_cell.length_a   1.000
_cell.length_b   1.000
_cell.length_c   1.000
_cell.angle_alpha   90.00
_cell.angle_beta   90.00
_cell.angle_gamma   90.00
#
_symmetry.space_group_name_H-M   'P 1'
#
loop_
_entity.id
_entity.type
_entity.pdbx_description
1 polymer ?
#
loop_
_entity_poly.entity_id
_entity_poly.type
_entity_poly.pdbx_seq_one_letter_code
_entity_poly.pdbx_strand_id
1 'polypeptide(L)'
;MDSYFSILFTEVYKILFLLVPVLVSVAMIVWLDRRVWAFVQKRRGPNVVGPFGLFQSLADALKYIFKEIIIPASSNKLVFVLAPVVTMTLALISWAVIPFGEDFVLADINVGILYLFAVSSLGVYGIIMGGWASNSKYPFLGAIRSAAQMVSYEVSIGVIIINVLLCVGSLNLSDIVMAQQNLWFVIPLFPMFVIFFISALAETN
;
A
#
# COMPACT_ATOMS: atom_id res chain seq x y z
N MET A 1 -31.57 11.84 15.91
CA MET A 1 -30.99 10.49 15.66
C MET A 1 -30.76 10.26 14.17
N ASP A 2 -31.70 10.69 13.32
CA ASP A 2 -31.62 10.53 11.86
C ASP A 2 -30.46 11.25 11.18
N SER A 3 -30.02 12.41 11.74
CA SER A 3 -28.86 13.16 11.21
C SER A 3 -27.53 12.42 11.39
N TYR A 4 -27.29 11.78 12.52
CA TYR A 4 -26.06 11.00 12.75
C TYR A 4 -26.00 9.74 11.88
N PHE A 5 -27.15 9.09 11.68
CA PHE A 5 -27.25 7.90 10.84
C PHE A 5 -26.97 8.24 9.37
N SER A 6 -27.50 9.36 8.88
CA SER A 6 -27.24 9.81 7.50
C SER A 6 -25.77 10.19 7.28
N ILE A 7 -25.13 10.85 8.25
CA ILE A 7 -23.71 11.19 8.19
C ILE A 7 -22.86 9.90 8.14
N LEU A 8 -23.12 8.96 9.05
CA LEU A 8 -22.39 7.69 9.11
C LEU A 8 -22.56 6.88 7.81
N PHE A 9 -23.76 6.84 7.26
CA PHE A 9 -24.03 6.17 6.01
C PHE A 9 -23.26 6.81 4.83
N THR A 10 -23.21 8.14 4.79
CA THR A 10 -22.48 8.88 3.76
C THR A 10 -20.98 8.61 3.84
N GLU A 11 -20.39 8.61 5.03
CA GLU A 11 -18.95 8.32 5.21
C GLU A 11 -18.61 6.87 4.85
N VAL A 12 -19.43 5.90 5.27
CA VAL A 12 -19.26 4.49 4.87
C VAL A 12 -19.35 4.33 3.35
N TYR A 13 -20.30 5.02 2.70
CA TYR A 13 -20.42 4.99 1.25
C TYR A 13 -19.17 5.55 0.56
N LYS A 14 -18.62 6.69 1.01
CA LYS A 14 -17.37 7.27 0.47
C LYS A 14 -16.20 6.30 0.61
N ILE A 15 -16.07 5.68 1.80
CA ILE A 15 -15.01 4.69 2.06
C ILE A 15 -15.14 3.50 1.10
N LEU A 16 -16.32 2.93 0.94
CA LEU A 16 -16.55 1.82 0.02
C LEU A 16 -16.33 2.21 -1.44
N PHE A 17 -16.76 3.41 -1.83
CA PHE A 17 -16.55 3.94 -3.18
C PHE A 17 -15.06 4.10 -3.51
N LEU A 18 -14.22 4.37 -2.53
CA LEU A 18 -12.78 4.43 -2.67
C LEU A 18 -12.13 3.03 -2.63
N LEU A 19 -12.47 2.23 -1.63
CA LEU A 19 -11.80 0.94 -1.42
C LEU A 19 -12.10 -0.09 -2.51
N VAL A 20 -13.33 -0.14 -3.03
CA VAL A 20 -13.69 -1.14 -4.04
C VAL A 20 -12.88 -0.98 -5.33
N PRO A 21 -12.75 0.22 -5.94
CA PRO A 21 -11.86 0.42 -7.09
C PRO A 21 -10.39 0.12 -6.80
N VAL A 22 -9.89 0.47 -5.61
CA VAL A 22 -8.53 0.15 -5.19
C VAL A 22 -8.30 -1.36 -5.15
N LEU A 23 -9.19 -2.11 -4.51
CA LEU A 23 -9.10 -3.58 -4.45
C LEU A 23 -9.21 -4.24 -5.83
N VAL A 24 -10.08 -3.72 -6.70
CA VAL A 24 -10.18 -4.18 -8.09
C VAL A 24 -8.89 -3.88 -8.85
N SER A 25 -8.31 -2.70 -8.67
CA SER A 25 -7.03 -2.33 -9.30
C SER A 25 -5.90 -3.25 -8.85
N VAL A 26 -5.82 -3.57 -7.57
CA VAL A 26 -4.85 -4.53 -7.02
C VAL A 26 -5.03 -5.92 -7.66
N ALA A 27 -6.28 -6.41 -7.78
CA ALA A 27 -6.57 -7.68 -8.43
C ALA A 27 -6.14 -7.70 -9.91
N MET A 28 -6.32 -6.58 -10.61
CA MET A 28 -5.90 -6.42 -12.01
C MET A 28 -4.38 -6.35 -12.15
N ILE A 29 -3.68 -5.66 -11.24
CA ILE A 29 -2.21 -5.60 -11.21
C ILE A 29 -1.63 -7.00 -10.98
N VAL A 30 -2.15 -7.77 -10.04
CA VAL A 30 -1.72 -9.16 -9.78
C VAL A 30 -1.92 -10.05 -11.02
N TRP A 31 -3.05 -9.91 -11.73
CA TRP A 31 -3.29 -10.63 -12.97
C TRP A 31 -2.28 -10.23 -14.07
N LEU A 32 -2.03 -8.93 -14.22
CA LEU A 32 -1.09 -8.38 -15.21
C LEU A 32 0.34 -8.86 -14.91
N ASP A 33 0.78 -8.80 -13.66
CA ASP A 33 2.09 -9.26 -13.21
C ASP A 33 2.32 -10.72 -13.61
N ARG A 34 1.38 -11.61 -13.31
CA ARG A 34 1.46 -13.02 -13.69
C ARG A 34 1.53 -13.24 -15.21
N ARG A 35 0.89 -12.38 -16.01
CA ARG A 35 0.97 -12.45 -17.46
C ARG A 35 2.31 -11.97 -18.01
N VAL A 36 2.81 -10.86 -17.49
CA VAL A 36 4.12 -10.32 -17.86
C VAL A 36 5.22 -11.33 -17.55
N TRP A 37 5.23 -11.89 -16.33
CA TRP A 37 6.18 -12.95 -15.97
C TRP A 37 6.05 -14.20 -16.84
N ALA A 38 4.84 -14.62 -17.16
CA ALA A 38 4.64 -15.75 -18.05
C ALA A 38 5.20 -15.49 -19.46
N PHE A 39 4.99 -14.28 -19.98
CA PHE A 39 5.55 -13.87 -21.28
C PHE A 39 7.08 -13.89 -21.26
N VAL A 40 7.72 -13.30 -20.24
CA VAL A 40 9.18 -13.30 -20.08
C VAL A 40 9.73 -14.73 -19.98
N GLN A 41 9.02 -15.60 -19.25
CA GLN A 41 9.40 -17.02 -19.08
C GLN A 41 8.97 -17.92 -20.24
N LYS A 42 8.44 -17.37 -21.36
CA LYS A 42 7.97 -18.12 -22.54
C LYS A 42 6.93 -19.21 -22.22
N ARG A 43 6.06 -18.96 -21.22
CA ARG A 43 4.96 -19.84 -20.84
C ARG A 43 3.62 -19.11 -20.92
N ARG A 44 2.50 -19.86 -20.85
CA ARG A 44 1.18 -19.26 -20.81
C ARG A 44 0.84 -18.81 -19.39
N GLY A 45 0.36 -17.56 -19.26
CA GLY A 45 -0.19 -17.02 -18.03
C GLY A 45 -1.60 -17.54 -17.74
N PRO A 46 -2.27 -17.01 -16.70
CA PRO A 46 -3.65 -17.38 -16.37
C PRO A 46 -4.58 -17.19 -17.58
N ASN A 47 -5.30 -18.25 -17.99
CA ASN A 47 -6.17 -18.24 -19.17
C ASN A 47 -7.46 -19.07 -19.01
N VAL A 48 -7.63 -19.77 -17.88
CA VAL A 48 -8.71 -20.74 -17.69
C VAL A 48 -9.93 -20.14 -17.00
N VAL A 49 -9.72 -19.31 -15.96
CA VAL A 49 -10.80 -18.74 -15.15
C VAL A 49 -11.32 -17.45 -15.77
N GLY A 50 -12.43 -17.52 -16.50
CA GLY A 50 -13.03 -16.40 -17.22
C GLY A 50 -12.27 -16.00 -18.50
N PRO A 51 -12.78 -14.98 -19.24
CA PRO A 51 -12.11 -14.49 -20.45
C PRO A 51 -10.69 -14.04 -20.13
N PHE A 52 -9.71 -14.60 -20.85
CA PHE A 52 -8.29 -14.29 -20.65
C PHE A 52 -7.76 -14.50 -19.22
N GLY A 53 -8.45 -15.26 -18.35
CA GLY A 53 -8.04 -15.50 -16.97
C GLY A 53 -8.23 -14.30 -16.04
N LEU A 54 -9.08 -13.33 -16.39
CA LEU A 54 -9.33 -12.11 -15.59
C LEU A 54 -9.84 -12.41 -14.18
N PHE A 55 -10.66 -13.45 -14.03
CA PHE A 55 -11.22 -13.83 -12.73
C PHE A 55 -10.29 -14.71 -11.88
N GLN A 56 -9.05 -14.94 -12.33
CA GLN A 56 -8.10 -15.75 -11.59
C GLN A 56 -7.75 -15.13 -10.22
N SER A 57 -7.55 -13.80 -10.17
CA SER A 57 -7.28 -13.10 -8.91
C SER A 57 -8.43 -13.23 -7.91
N LEU A 58 -9.68 -13.20 -8.38
CA LEU A 58 -10.86 -13.40 -7.53
C LEU A 58 -10.96 -14.84 -7.02
N ALA A 59 -10.72 -15.82 -7.89
CA ALA A 59 -10.70 -17.24 -7.51
C ALA A 59 -9.60 -17.52 -6.46
N ASP A 60 -8.43 -16.90 -6.61
CA ASP A 60 -7.35 -17.01 -5.63
C ASP A 60 -7.71 -16.33 -4.29
N ALA A 61 -8.39 -15.19 -4.30
CA ALA A 61 -8.88 -14.55 -3.08
C ALA A 61 -9.89 -15.45 -2.35
N LEU A 62 -10.86 -16.03 -3.05
CA LEU A 62 -11.81 -16.97 -2.47
C LEU A 62 -11.12 -18.20 -1.89
N LYS A 63 -10.14 -18.75 -2.60
CA LYS A 63 -9.35 -19.88 -2.11
C LYS A 63 -8.66 -19.55 -0.77
N TYR A 64 -8.09 -18.35 -0.62
CA TYR A 64 -7.43 -17.95 0.62
C TYR A 64 -8.40 -17.76 1.79
N ILE A 65 -9.63 -17.31 1.55
CA ILE A 65 -10.67 -17.18 2.58
C ILE A 65 -11.04 -18.55 3.17
N PHE A 66 -11.12 -19.59 2.33
CA PHE A 66 -11.51 -20.94 2.76
C PHE A 66 -10.33 -21.83 3.15
N LYS A 67 -9.09 -21.35 3.02
CA LYS A 67 -7.92 -22.11 3.35
C LYS A 67 -7.68 -22.16 4.86
N GLU A 68 -7.27 -23.31 5.37
CA GLU A 68 -6.86 -23.49 6.77
C GLU A 68 -5.68 -22.59 7.14
N ILE A 69 -5.77 -21.94 8.29
CA ILE A 69 -4.71 -21.08 8.83
C ILE A 69 -3.72 -21.98 9.59
N ILE A 70 -2.49 -22.06 9.11
CA ILE A 70 -1.41 -22.81 9.74
C ILE A 70 -0.63 -21.87 10.66
N ILE A 71 -0.65 -22.17 11.96
CA ILE A 71 0.10 -21.44 12.99
C ILE A 71 1.21 -22.36 13.51
N PRO A 72 2.49 -21.93 13.48
CA PRO A 72 3.59 -22.73 14.00
C PRO A 72 3.39 -23.08 15.48
N ALA A 73 3.69 -24.31 15.87
CA ALA A 73 3.40 -24.81 17.22
C ALA A 73 4.13 -24.04 18.33
N SER A 74 5.35 -23.56 18.05
CA SER A 74 6.19 -22.79 18.99
C SER A 74 5.92 -21.27 18.96
N SER A 75 5.01 -20.78 18.11
CA SER A 75 4.75 -19.36 17.94
C SER A 75 3.87 -18.78 19.04
N ASN A 76 4.03 -17.46 19.29
CA ASN A 76 3.04 -16.70 20.04
C ASN A 76 1.83 -16.42 19.13
N LYS A 77 0.76 -17.21 19.29
CA LYS A 77 -0.41 -17.22 18.40
C LYS A 77 -1.07 -15.85 18.24
N LEU A 78 -1.22 -15.11 19.36
CA LEU A 78 -1.90 -13.81 19.35
C LEU A 78 -1.11 -12.79 18.54
N VAL A 79 0.19 -12.63 18.80
CA VAL A 79 1.04 -11.67 18.10
C VAL A 79 1.22 -12.08 16.63
N PHE A 80 1.30 -13.38 16.33
CA PHE A 80 1.41 -13.91 14.99
C PHE A 80 0.21 -13.56 14.10
N VAL A 81 -1.01 -13.65 14.66
CA VAL A 81 -2.24 -13.29 13.96
C VAL A 81 -2.42 -11.77 13.88
N LEU A 82 -2.01 -11.01 14.91
CA LEU A 82 -2.11 -9.56 14.89
C LEU A 82 -1.16 -8.88 13.89
N ALA A 83 0.00 -9.46 13.63
CA ALA A 83 1.00 -8.88 12.73
C ALA A 83 0.44 -8.54 11.33
N PRO A 84 -0.15 -9.47 10.57
CA PRO A 84 -0.74 -9.16 9.27
C PRO A 84 -1.96 -8.23 9.36
N VAL A 85 -2.73 -8.29 10.45
CA VAL A 85 -3.87 -7.38 10.67
C VAL A 85 -3.39 -5.95 10.82
N VAL A 86 -2.33 -5.71 11.60
CA VAL A 86 -1.73 -4.38 11.76
C VAL A 86 -1.23 -3.86 10.41
N THR A 87 -0.45 -4.64 9.67
CA THR A 87 0.07 -4.23 8.36
C THR A 87 -1.06 -3.90 7.38
N MET A 88 -2.08 -4.75 7.29
CA MET A 88 -3.23 -4.52 6.40
C MET A 88 -4.03 -3.28 6.80
N THR A 89 -4.27 -3.07 8.10
CA THR A 89 -5.02 -1.91 8.59
C THR A 89 -4.28 -0.61 8.26
N LEU A 90 -2.97 -0.56 8.48
CA LEU A 90 -2.15 0.61 8.16
C LEU A 90 -2.11 0.88 6.64
N ALA A 91 -1.99 -0.17 5.82
CA ALA A 91 -2.07 -0.04 4.37
C ALA A 91 -3.41 0.53 3.89
N LEU A 92 -4.53 0.15 4.51
CA LEU A 92 -5.85 0.69 4.16
C LEU A 92 -6.04 2.13 4.65
N ILE A 93 -5.56 2.45 5.85
CA ILE A 93 -5.67 3.80 6.44
C ILE A 93 -4.87 4.84 5.64
N SER A 94 -3.75 4.46 5.04
CA SER A 94 -2.94 5.38 4.22
C SER A 94 -3.70 5.96 3.02
N TRP A 95 -4.71 5.26 2.50
CA TRP A 95 -5.56 5.75 1.40
C TRP A 95 -6.48 6.90 1.80
N ALA A 96 -6.70 7.14 3.09
CA ALA A 96 -7.62 8.17 3.57
C ALA A 96 -7.24 9.60 3.17
N VAL A 97 -5.95 9.88 3.03
CA VAL A 97 -5.42 11.23 2.73
C VAL A 97 -5.07 11.44 1.26
N ILE A 98 -5.21 10.40 0.42
CA ILE A 98 -4.88 10.49 -1.00
C ILE A 98 -6.03 11.12 -1.76
N PRO A 99 -5.82 12.26 -2.46
CA PRO A 99 -6.85 12.89 -3.27
C PRO A 99 -7.06 12.12 -4.58
N PHE A 100 -8.31 11.73 -4.86
CA PHE A 100 -8.72 11.06 -6.09
C PHE A 100 -9.40 12.01 -7.10
N GLY A 101 -9.69 13.24 -6.69
CA GLY A 101 -10.29 14.31 -7.48
C GLY A 101 -10.22 15.64 -6.76
N GLU A 102 -10.69 16.72 -7.38
CA GLU A 102 -10.60 18.08 -6.82
C GLU A 102 -11.21 18.19 -5.41
N ASP A 103 -12.35 17.53 -5.16
CA ASP A 103 -13.04 17.55 -3.85
C ASP A 103 -13.23 16.12 -3.28
N PHE A 104 -12.54 15.13 -3.83
CA PHE A 104 -12.71 13.74 -3.43
C PHE A 104 -11.49 13.23 -2.69
N VAL A 105 -11.43 13.57 -1.40
CA VAL A 105 -10.50 13.05 -0.41
C VAL A 105 -11.29 12.66 0.83
N LEU A 106 -10.96 11.54 1.50
CA LEU A 106 -11.67 11.12 2.72
C LEU A 106 -11.31 12.00 3.90
N ALA A 107 -10.03 12.34 4.04
CA ALA A 107 -9.51 13.18 5.12
C ALA A 107 -8.50 14.18 4.54
N ASP A 108 -8.94 15.41 4.35
CA ASP A 108 -8.06 16.50 3.94
C ASP A 108 -7.34 17.07 5.17
N ILE A 109 -6.07 16.72 5.32
CA ILE A 109 -5.25 17.11 6.47
C ILE A 109 -4.09 17.97 5.98
N ASN A 110 -3.87 19.12 6.63
CA ASN A 110 -2.78 20.04 6.29
C ASN A 110 -1.37 19.42 6.35
N VAL A 111 -1.22 18.29 7.03
CA VAL A 111 0.04 17.52 7.17
C VAL A 111 -0.09 16.14 6.53
N GLY A 112 -0.84 16.00 5.45
CA GLY A 112 -1.17 14.73 4.80
C GLY A 112 0.06 13.89 4.43
N ILE A 113 1.12 14.52 3.94
CA ILE A 113 2.36 13.80 3.59
C ILE A 113 3.06 13.22 4.83
N LEU A 114 3.08 13.95 5.96
CA LEU A 114 3.66 13.43 7.20
C LEU A 114 2.83 12.28 7.77
N TYR A 115 1.51 12.35 7.62
CA TYR A 115 0.62 11.26 7.99
C TYR A 115 0.94 9.99 7.19
N LEU A 116 1.15 10.09 5.87
CA LEU A 116 1.55 8.94 5.04
C LEU A 116 2.85 8.31 5.52
N PHE A 117 3.89 9.11 5.79
CA PHE A 117 5.15 8.61 6.31
C PHE A 117 4.99 7.97 7.70
N ALA A 118 4.21 8.56 8.57
CA ALA A 118 3.95 7.99 9.89
C ALA A 118 3.25 6.63 9.80
N VAL A 119 2.25 6.50 8.93
CA VAL A 119 1.50 5.25 8.74
C VAL A 119 2.37 4.19 8.08
N SER A 120 3.19 4.55 7.08
CA SER A 120 4.08 3.61 6.40
C SER A 120 5.15 3.09 7.35
N SER A 121 5.78 3.96 8.14
CA SER A 121 6.76 3.58 9.16
C SER A 121 6.18 2.62 10.21
N LEU A 122 4.91 2.81 10.60
CA LEU A 122 4.23 1.87 11.49
C LEU A 122 4.00 0.50 10.85
N GLY A 123 3.88 0.42 9.51
CA GLY A 123 3.74 -0.84 8.78
C GLY A 123 4.90 -1.82 9.01
N VAL A 124 6.11 -1.29 9.22
CA VAL A 124 7.32 -2.08 9.52
C VAL A 124 7.18 -2.92 10.79
N TYR A 125 6.44 -2.42 11.80
CA TYR A 125 6.19 -3.17 13.04
C TYR A 125 5.44 -4.48 12.79
N GLY A 126 4.52 -4.52 11.83
CA GLY A 126 3.83 -5.76 11.47
C GLY A 126 4.80 -6.85 11.00
N ILE A 127 5.82 -6.49 10.23
CA ILE A 127 6.84 -7.42 9.74
C ILE A 127 7.70 -7.93 10.92
N ILE A 128 8.18 -7.01 11.77
CA ILE A 128 8.99 -7.36 12.94
C ILE A 128 8.20 -8.27 13.90
N MET A 129 6.93 -7.90 14.18
CA MET A 129 6.05 -8.69 15.04
C MET A 129 5.82 -10.10 14.50
N GLY A 130 5.58 -10.24 13.20
CA GLY A 130 5.39 -11.55 12.55
C GLY A 130 6.64 -12.44 12.64
N GLY A 131 7.81 -11.87 12.36
CA GLY A 131 9.09 -12.56 12.47
C GLY A 131 9.41 -12.98 13.91
N TRP A 132 9.20 -12.08 14.87
CA TRP A 132 9.43 -12.38 16.30
C TRP A 132 8.44 -13.41 16.85
N ALA A 133 7.16 -13.26 16.51
CA ALA A 133 6.10 -14.14 16.99
C ALA A 133 6.24 -15.58 16.49
N SER A 134 6.91 -15.79 15.34
CA SER A 134 7.16 -17.13 14.78
C SER A 134 8.08 -17.99 15.66
N ASN A 135 8.80 -17.39 16.62
CA ASN A 135 9.75 -18.04 17.54
C ASN A 135 10.77 -18.92 16.82
N SER A 136 11.27 -18.45 15.68
CA SER A 136 12.28 -19.13 14.86
C SER A 136 13.37 -18.14 14.43
N LYS A 137 14.63 -18.61 14.40
CA LYS A 137 15.79 -17.77 14.13
C LYS A 137 15.76 -17.16 12.72
N TYR A 138 15.41 -17.95 11.71
CA TYR A 138 15.42 -17.50 10.32
C TYR A 138 14.33 -16.45 9.99
N PRO A 139 13.06 -16.65 10.35
CA PRO A 139 12.04 -15.63 10.22
C PRO A 139 12.36 -14.33 10.96
N PHE A 140 12.95 -14.42 12.16
CA PHE A 140 13.35 -13.25 12.92
C PHE A 140 14.45 -12.45 12.22
N LEU A 141 15.51 -13.11 11.75
CA LEU A 141 16.58 -12.45 10.99
C LEU A 141 16.07 -11.88 9.67
N GLY A 142 15.18 -12.61 8.99
CA GLY A 142 14.51 -12.13 7.78
C GLY A 142 13.67 -10.87 8.04
N ALA A 143 12.90 -10.85 9.12
CA ALA A 143 12.09 -9.70 9.50
C ALA A 143 12.92 -8.46 9.83
N ILE A 144 14.03 -8.60 10.57
CA ILE A 144 14.94 -7.49 10.87
C ILE A 144 15.60 -6.96 9.59
N ARG A 145 16.03 -7.84 8.69
CA ARG A 145 16.60 -7.45 7.42
C ARG A 145 15.60 -6.68 6.57
N SER A 146 14.38 -7.18 6.47
CA SER A 146 13.29 -6.53 5.74
C SER A 146 12.95 -5.18 6.33
N ALA A 147 12.80 -5.08 7.65
CA ALA A 147 12.54 -3.84 8.34
C ALA A 147 13.66 -2.79 8.13
N ALA A 148 14.92 -3.20 8.23
CA ALA A 148 16.06 -2.31 7.99
C ALA A 148 16.08 -1.78 6.55
N GLN A 149 15.75 -2.62 5.57
CA GLN A 149 15.64 -2.23 4.17
C GLN A 149 14.52 -1.20 3.97
N MET A 150 13.29 -1.49 4.45
CA MET A 150 12.15 -0.57 4.33
C MET A 150 12.45 0.80 4.94
N VAL A 151 12.92 0.84 6.19
CA VAL A 151 13.25 2.10 6.87
C VAL A 151 14.33 2.89 6.13
N SER A 152 15.37 2.22 5.62
CA SER A 152 16.46 2.88 4.89
C SER A 152 15.97 3.57 3.62
N TYR A 153 15.11 2.91 2.84
CA TYR A 153 14.56 3.48 1.60
C TYR A 153 13.43 4.48 1.87
N GLU A 154 12.67 4.33 2.95
CA GLU A 154 11.70 5.33 3.38
C GLU A 154 12.36 6.68 3.68
N VAL A 155 13.51 6.70 4.34
CA VAL A 155 14.31 7.91 4.54
C VAL A 155 14.75 8.53 3.21
N SER A 156 15.20 7.70 2.27
CA SER A 156 15.59 8.16 0.92
C SER A 156 14.42 8.83 0.20
N ILE A 157 13.25 8.18 0.20
CA ILE A 157 12.01 8.69 -0.41
C ILE A 157 11.60 10.00 0.27
N GLY A 158 11.68 10.07 1.60
CA GLY A 158 11.38 11.28 2.37
C GLY A 158 12.24 12.49 1.96
N VAL A 159 13.54 12.29 1.81
CA VAL A 159 14.46 13.35 1.35
C VAL A 159 14.12 13.81 -0.07
N ILE A 160 13.73 12.90 -0.96
CA ILE A 160 13.33 13.26 -2.32
C ILE A 160 12.03 14.08 -2.31
N ILE A 161 11.05 13.70 -1.50
CA ILE A 161 9.77 14.39 -1.38
C ILE A 161 9.93 15.79 -0.82
N ILE A 162 10.95 16.07 0.02
CA ILE A 162 11.25 17.43 0.47
C ILE A 162 11.46 18.38 -0.70
N ASN A 163 12.06 17.95 -1.81
CA ASN A 163 12.23 18.81 -2.99
C ASN A 163 10.88 19.22 -3.59
N VAL A 164 9.90 18.32 -3.60
CA VAL A 164 8.54 18.63 -4.06
C VAL A 164 7.85 19.60 -3.09
N LEU A 165 8.02 19.39 -1.78
CA LEU A 165 7.47 20.26 -0.74
C LEU A 165 8.03 21.68 -0.82
N LEU A 166 9.31 21.82 -1.13
CA LEU A 166 9.96 23.13 -1.33
C LEU A 166 9.40 23.87 -2.54
N CYS A 167 8.98 23.15 -3.59
CA CYS A 167 8.34 23.76 -4.75
C CYS A 167 6.90 24.23 -4.48
N VAL A 168 6.17 23.53 -3.62
CA VAL A 168 4.75 23.81 -3.33
C VAL A 168 4.58 24.72 -2.11
N GLY A 169 5.41 24.55 -1.08
CA GLY A 169 5.30 25.27 0.18
C GLY A 169 4.17 24.75 1.10
N SER A 170 3.57 23.58 0.80
CA SER A 170 2.50 22.97 1.59
C SER A 170 2.78 21.48 1.83
N LEU A 171 2.31 20.96 2.99
CA LEU A 171 2.35 19.54 3.34
C LEU A 171 1.03 18.82 3.04
N ASN A 172 0.04 19.55 2.55
CA ASN A 172 -1.26 19.01 2.16
C ASN A 172 -1.14 18.35 0.77
N LEU A 173 -1.64 17.12 0.64
CA LEU A 173 -1.58 16.37 -0.61
C LEU A 173 -2.47 16.99 -1.71
N SER A 174 -3.60 17.56 -1.35
CA SER A 174 -4.49 18.25 -2.30
C SER A 174 -3.79 19.48 -2.90
N ASP A 175 -3.10 20.28 -2.08
CA ASP A 175 -2.33 21.44 -2.56
C ASP A 175 -1.18 20.99 -3.49
N ILE A 176 -0.49 19.89 -3.17
CA ILE A 176 0.59 19.34 -4.01
C ILE A 176 0.05 18.92 -5.39
N VAL A 177 -1.12 18.31 -5.45
CA VAL A 177 -1.75 17.91 -6.71
C VAL A 177 -2.20 19.12 -7.50
N MET A 178 -2.85 20.11 -6.86
CA MET A 178 -3.33 21.33 -7.51
C MET A 178 -2.20 22.21 -8.04
N ALA A 179 -1.06 22.26 -7.35
CA ALA A 179 0.12 22.99 -7.82
C ALA A 179 0.71 22.45 -9.14
N GLN A 180 0.36 21.23 -9.53
CA GLN A 180 0.84 20.58 -10.75
C GLN A 180 -0.11 20.73 -11.96
N GLN A 181 -1.18 21.51 -11.85
CA GLN A 181 -2.14 21.69 -12.96
C GLN A 181 -1.50 22.27 -14.23
N ASN A 182 -0.54 23.19 -14.10
CA ASN A 182 0.12 23.82 -15.24
C ASN A 182 1.38 23.08 -15.70
N LEU A 183 2.15 22.52 -14.75
CA LEU A 183 3.40 21.84 -15.03
C LEU A 183 3.62 20.71 -14.02
N TRP A 184 3.74 19.49 -14.52
CA TRP A 184 4.05 18.34 -13.69
C TRP A 184 5.47 18.43 -13.15
N PHE A 185 5.64 18.23 -11.85
CA PHE A 185 6.96 18.31 -11.18
C PHE A 185 7.94 17.24 -11.65
N VAL A 186 7.47 16.19 -12.28
CA VAL A 186 8.34 15.18 -12.93
C VAL A 186 9.26 15.83 -13.99
N ILE A 187 8.82 16.90 -14.68
CA ILE A 187 9.63 17.54 -15.71
C ILE A 187 10.82 18.30 -15.10
N PRO A 188 10.62 19.29 -14.17
CA PRO A 188 11.75 20.01 -13.57
C PRO A 188 12.54 19.16 -12.57
N LEU A 189 11.94 18.18 -11.92
CA LEU A 189 12.58 17.31 -10.93
C LEU A 189 12.86 15.91 -11.48
N PHE A 190 13.08 15.78 -12.80
CA PHE A 190 13.29 14.47 -13.43
C PHE A 190 14.39 13.61 -12.77
N PRO A 191 15.57 14.14 -12.40
CA PRO A 191 16.56 13.33 -11.70
C PRO A 191 16.05 12.78 -10.37
N MET A 192 15.29 13.58 -9.61
CA MET A 192 14.70 13.17 -8.33
C MET A 192 13.63 12.09 -8.55
N PHE A 193 12.85 12.18 -9.62
CA PHE A 193 11.88 11.14 -10.00
C PHE A 193 12.57 9.79 -10.29
N VAL A 194 13.70 9.80 -11.01
CA VAL A 194 14.48 8.57 -11.27
C VAL A 194 14.96 7.94 -9.96
N ILE A 195 15.52 8.75 -9.05
CA ILE A 195 16.00 8.27 -7.75
C ILE A 195 14.82 7.77 -6.90
N PHE A 196 13.68 8.46 -6.92
CA PHE A 196 12.45 8.03 -6.27
C PHE A 196 12.00 6.64 -6.76
N PHE A 197 11.98 6.46 -8.08
CA PHE A 197 11.58 5.18 -8.67
C PHE A 197 12.54 4.03 -8.29
N ILE A 198 13.85 4.29 -8.30
CA ILE A 198 14.86 3.32 -7.84
C ILE A 198 14.66 2.99 -6.35
N SER A 199 14.43 4.01 -5.50
CA SER A 199 14.21 3.81 -4.06
C SER A 199 12.93 3.02 -3.78
N ALA A 200 11.84 3.32 -4.50
CA ALA A 200 10.58 2.59 -4.38
C ALA A 200 10.71 1.12 -4.80
N LEU A 201 11.45 0.82 -5.88
CA LEU A 201 11.74 -0.56 -6.28
C LEU A 201 12.63 -1.29 -5.28
N ALA A 202 13.58 -0.60 -4.68
CA ALA A 202 14.51 -1.18 -3.73
C ALA A 202 13.90 -1.35 -2.32
N GLU A 203 12.86 -0.60 -1.98
CA GLU A 203 12.09 -0.76 -0.75
C GLU A 203 11.28 -2.05 -0.74
N THR A 204 10.79 -2.50 -1.91
CA THR A 204 10.01 -3.74 -2.03
C THR A 204 10.85 -4.96 -1.70
N ASN A 205 10.31 -5.85 -0.86
CA ASN A 205 10.94 -7.09 -0.40
C ASN A 205 10.41 -8.31 -1.16
#